data_a379e54d846c91dadc7e6bd2b94fa54e
#
_entry.id   a379e54d846c91dadc7e6bd2b94fa54e
#
_cell.length_a   1.000
_cell.length_b   1.000
_cell.length_c   1.000
_cell.angle_alpha   90.00
_cell.angle_beta   90.00
_cell.angle_gamma   90.00
#
_symmetry.space_group_name_H-M   'P 1'
#
loop_
_entity.id
_entity.type
_entity.pdbx_description
1 polymer ?
#
loop_
_entity_poly.entity_id
_entity_poly.type
_entity_poly.pdbx_seq_one_letter_code
_entity_poly.pdbx_strand_id
1 'polypeptide(L)'
;TEVPDNTCTFKTMDEKVATVNEKTGEVTAVATGTTFIKLYNAKNNIYAAVKINVNENGNVTQAKIVGGYNHFVALKANGTVYSWGYNGYGQLATKDYTSKNAPNIMITSTTDVDGNTTYEEMKDAIDVATGHGHTLVLKKDGTVWATGRNDYGQLGNGKTSKQNTLTQVKGPNGVGYLKDIIAITAGNVSSYALTKYGTV
;
A
#
# COMPACT_ATOMS: atom_id res chain seq x y z
N THR A 1 -40.56 -1.12 -6.56
CA THR A 1 -39.09 -0.94 -6.47
C THR A 1 -38.49 -2.33 -6.55
N GLU A 2 -38.03 -2.72 -7.75
CA GLU A 2 -37.28 -3.95 -7.95
C GLU A 2 -36.00 -3.85 -7.14
N VAL A 3 -35.76 -4.84 -6.28
CA VAL A 3 -34.46 -5.06 -5.67
C VAL A 3 -33.50 -5.33 -6.83
N PRO A 4 -32.39 -4.59 -6.98
CA PRO A 4 -31.45 -4.86 -8.06
C PRO A 4 -30.99 -6.32 -7.95
N ASP A 5 -31.09 -7.05 -9.06
CA ASP A 5 -30.49 -8.38 -9.17
C ASP A 5 -28.99 -8.25 -8.94
N ASN A 6 -28.52 -8.65 -7.75
CA ASN A 6 -27.15 -8.53 -7.29
C ASN A 6 -26.21 -9.57 -7.91
N THR A 7 -26.61 -10.25 -8.97
CA THR A 7 -25.75 -11.19 -9.69
C THR A 7 -24.80 -10.42 -10.59
N CYS A 8 -23.64 -10.10 -10.06
CA CYS A 8 -22.52 -9.60 -10.85
C CYS A 8 -21.53 -10.73 -11.12
N THR A 9 -20.89 -10.69 -12.27
CA THR A 9 -19.81 -11.62 -12.65
C THR A 9 -18.54 -10.89 -13.01
N PHE A 10 -17.41 -11.43 -12.59
CA PHE A 10 -16.09 -10.90 -12.91
C PHE A 10 -15.50 -11.68 -14.10
N LYS A 11 -14.89 -10.97 -15.06
CA LYS A 11 -14.15 -11.59 -16.17
C LYS A 11 -12.82 -10.87 -16.40
N THR A 12 -11.78 -11.64 -16.66
CA THR A 12 -10.51 -11.10 -17.13
C THR A 12 -10.54 -10.87 -18.63
N MET A 13 -9.77 -9.90 -19.11
CA MET A 13 -9.57 -9.65 -20.54
C MET A 13 -8.40 -10.46 -21.11
N ASP A 14 -7.50 -10.96 -20.27
CA ASP A 14 -6.37 -11.80 -20.65
C ASP A 14 -6.01 -12.79 -19.54
N GLU A 15 -6.43 -14.04 -19.70
CA GLU A 15 -6.17 -15.13 -18.76
C GLU A 15 -4.69 -15.54 -18.73
N LYS A 16 -3.90 -15.18 -19.73
CA LYS A 16 -2.45 -15.41 -19.74
C LYS A 16 -1.73 -14.51 -18.77
N VAL A 17 -2.31 -13.37 -18.40
CA VAL A 17 -1.75 -12.41 -17.43
C VAL A 17 -2.33 -12.63 -16.02
N ALA A 18 -3.65 -12.74 -15.91
CA ALA A 18 -4.31 -13.01 -14.64
C ALA A 18 -5.66 -13.70 -14.88
N THR A 19 -6.03 -14.61 -13.97
CA THR A 19 -7.38 -15.18 -13.90
C THR A 19 -8.20 -14.48 -12.81
N VAL A 20 -9.50 -14.60 -12.86
CA VAL A 20 -10.41 -14.06 -11.84
C VAL A 20 -11.50 -15.08 -11.53
N ASN A 21 -11.80 -15.25 -10.25
CA ASN A 21 -12.98 -16.01 -9.84
C ASN A 21 -14.24 -15.21 -10.21
N GLU A 22 -15.08 -15.76 -11.06
CA GLU A 22 -16.26 -15.08 -11.62
C GLU A 22 -17.27 -14.63 -10.55
N LYS A 23 -17.31 -15.29 -9.39
CA LYS A 23 -18.27 -14.98 -8.31
C LYS A 23 -17.67 -14.10 -7.22
N THR A 24 -16.43 -14.38 -6.80
CA THR A 24 -15.80 -13.68 -5.68
C THR A 24 -14.99 -12.46 -6.10
N GLY A 25 -14.58 -12.39 -7.39
CA GLY A 25 -13.68 -11.36 -7.89
C GLY A 25 -12.22 -11.55 -7.47
N GLU A 26 -11.88 -12.68 -6.82
CA GLU A 26 -10.51 -12.98 -6.43
C GLU A 26 -9.63 -13.15 -7.67
N VAL A 27 -8.52 -12.40 -7.72
CA VAL A 27 -7.61 -12.35 -8.86
C VAL A 27 -6.36 -13.17 -8.57
N THR A 28 -6.03 -14.08 -9.48
CA THR A 28 -4.79 -14.87 -9.43
C THR A 28 -3.86 -14.46 -10.56
N ALA A 29 -2.63 -14.08 -10.22
CA ALA A 29 -1.58 -13.77 -11.19
C ALA A 29 -1.13 -15.05 -11.93
N VAL A 30 -0.95 -14.96 -13.24
CA VAL A 30 -0.49 -16.06 -14.13
C VAL A 30 0.89 -15.73 -14.71
N ALA A 31 1.03 -14.57 -15.32
CA ALA A 31 2.30 -14.11 -15.88
C ALA A 31 2.41 -12.60 -15.83
N THR A 32 3.62 -12.10 -15.94
CA THR A 32 3.91 -10.66 -15.99
C THR A 32 3.16 -10.01 -17.16
N GLY A 33 2.47 -8.90 -16.87
CA GLY A 33 1.73 -8.19 -17.91
C GLY A 33 0.65 -7.27 -17.33
N THR A 34 -0.18 -6.77 -18.22
CA THR A 34 -1.32 -5.92 -17.89
C THR A 34 -2.59 -6.49 -18.47
N THR A 35 -3.63 -6.60 -17.66
CA THR A 35 -4.98 -6.96 -18.10
C THR A 35 -6.03 -6.10 -17.42
N PHE A 36 -7.29 -6.27 -17.78
CA PHE A 36 -8.43 -5.65 -17.09
C PHE A 36 -9.34 -6.72 -16.54
N ILE A 37 -9.77 -6.56 -15.30
CA ILE A 37 -10.89 -7.29 -14.73
C ILE A 37 -12.14 -6.44 -14.92
N LYS A 38 -13.14 -6.99 -15.58
CA LYS A 38 -14.44 -6.34 -15.83
C LYS A 38 -15.50 -6.96 -14.94
N LEU A 39 -16.31 -6.09 -14.35
CA LEU A 39 -17.52 -6.46 -13.63
C LEU A 39 -18.71 -6.31 -14.56
N TYR A 40 -19.48 -7.36 -14.72
CA TYR A 40 -20.71 -7.39 -15.53
C TYR A 40 -21.93 -7.53 -14.62
N ASN A 41 -22.99 -6.82 -14.94
CA ASN A 41 -24.29 -7.04 -14.28
C ASN A 41 -25.02 -8.23 -14.91
N ALA A 42 -26.18 -8.63 -14.33
CA ALA A 42 -27.01 -9.75 -14.82
C ALA A 42 -27.45 -9.63 -16.31
N LYS A 43 -27.41 -8.44 -16.90
CA LYS A 43 -27.72 -8.19 -18.30
C LYS A 43 -26.49 -8.20 -19.21
N ASN A 44 -25.33 -8.66 -18.71
CA ASN A 44 -24.02 -8.65 -19.39
C ASN A 44 -23.53 -7.25 -19.82
N ASN A 45 -24.02 -6.18 -19.20
CA ASN A 45 -23.46 -4.86 -19.40
C ASN A 45 -22.23 -4.67 -18.50
N ILE A 46 -21.18 -4.04 -19.03
CA ILE A 46 -20.01 -3.69 -18.23
C ILE A 46 -20.43 -2.61 -17.23
N TYR A 47 -20.26 -2.93 -15.95
CA TYR A 47 -20.56 -2.02 -14.84
C TYR A 47 -19.29 -1.28 -14.39
N ALA A 48 -18.16 -1.98 -14.34
CA ALA A 48 -16.86 -1.43 -13.98
C ALA A 48 -15.72 -2.22 -14.64
N ALA A 49 -14.56 -1.58 -14.75
CA ALA A 49 -13.33 -2.23 -15.18
C ALA A 49 -12.17 -1.74 -14.31
N VAL A 50 -11.34 -2.67 -13.84
CA VAL A 50 -10.14 -2.40 -13.05
C VAL A 50 -8.92 -2.88 -13.81
N LYS A 51 -7.96 -2.00 -14.01
CA LYS A 51 -6.67 -2.36 -14.62
C LYS A 51 -5.83 -3.13 -13.61
N ILE A 52 -5.38 -4.31 -14.00
CA ILE A 52 -4.52 -5.19 -13.22
C ILE A 52 -3.14 -5.23 -13.87
N ASN A 53 -2.11 -5.01 -13.07
CA ASN A 53 -0.73 -5.21 -13.48
C ASN A 53 -0.14 -6.35 -12.65
N VAL A 54 0.40 -7.36 -13.33
CA VAL A 54 1.15 -8.46 -12.71
C VAL A 54 2.63 -8.18 -12.95
N ASN A 55 3.40 -8.11 -11.89
CA ASN A 55 4.85 -7.91 -11.96
C ASN A 55 5.61 -9.24 -12.04
N GLU A 56 6.91 -9.17 -12.26
CA GLU A 56 7.80 -10.33 -12.37
C GLU A 56 7.82 -11.24 -11.11
N ASN A 57 7.35 -10.74 -9.97
CA ASN A 57 7.21 -11.51 -8.74
C ASN A 57 5.81 -12.15 -8.58
N GLY A 58 4.97 -12.12 -9.63
CA GLY A 58 3.61 -12.65 -9.60
C GLY A 58 2.63 -11.83 -8.74
N ASN A 59 2.96 -10.58 -8.41
CA ASN A 59 2.09 -9.71 -7.62
C ASN A 59 1.08 -8.99 -8.50
N VAL A 60 -0.17 -9.03 -8.08
CA VAL A 60 -1.22 -8.18 -8.64
C VAL A 60 -1.21 -6.87 -7.85
N THR A 61 -0.66 -5.80 -8.43
CA THR A 61 -0.68 -4.47 -7.84
C THR A 61 -1.31 -3.48 -8.80
N GLN A 62 -2.14 -2.61 -8.28
CA GLN A 62 -2.65 -1.47 -9.02
C GLN A 62 -1.72 -0.27 -8.79
N ALA A 63 -1.20 0.33 -9.86
CA ALA A 63 -0.48 1.59 -9.74
C ALA A 63 -1.40 2.65 -9.13
N LYS A 64 -0.91 3.40 -8.13
CA LYS A 64 -1.71 4.34 -7.35
C LYS A 64 -0.88 5.58 -7.02
N ILE A 65 -1.52 6.75 -7.04
CA ILE A 65 -0.94 7.99 -6.51
C ILE A 65 -1.86 8.48 -5.41
N VAL A 66 -1.27 8.85 -4.27
CA VAL A 66 -1.97 9.44 -3.13
C VAL A 66 -1.30 10.76 -2.73
N GLY A 67 -2.07 11.71 -2.24
CA GLY A 67 -1.60 13.00 -1.75
C GLY A 67 -1.85 13.16 -0.26
N GLY A 68 -0.80 13.54 0.50
CA GLY A 68 -0.92 14.09 1.84
C GLY A 68 -1.13 15.61 1.79
N TYR A 69 -0.85 16.29 2.91
CA TYR A 69 -1.04 17.76 2.94
C TYR A 69 -0.11 18.50 1.97
N ASN A 70 1.19 18.17 1.97
CA ASN A 70 2.20 18.83 1.13
C ASN A 70 3.19 17.81 0.50
N HIS A 71 2.82 16.54 0.36
CA HIS A 71 3.65 15.52 -0.26
C HIS A 71 2.79 14.52 -1.03
N PHE A 72 3.42 13.83 -1.96
CA PHE A 72 2.78 12.82 -2.80
C PHE A 72 3.56 11.51 -2.72
N VAL A 73 2.83 10.42 -2.87
CA VAL A 73 3.39 9.07 -2.92
C VAL A 73 2.80 8.33 -4.10
N ALA A 74 3.65 7.70 -4.90
CA ALA A 74 3.26 6.87 -6.02
C ALA A 74 3.72 5.42 -5.81
N LEU A 75 2.77 4.50 -5.83
CA LEU A 75 2.99 3.07 -5.91
C LEU A 75 3.01 2.67 -7.38
N LYS A 76 4.11 2.06 -7.82
CA LYS A 76 4.21 1.48 -9.17
C LYS A 76 3.66 0.05 -9.18
N ALA A 77 3.23 -0.40 -10.36
CA ALA A 77 2.70 -1.75 -10.55
C ALA A 77 3.70 -2.88 -10.16
N ASN A 78 4.99 -2.59 -10.15
CA ASN A 78 6.02 -3.54 -9.72
C ASN A 78 6.27 -3.54 -8.20
N GLY A 79 5.47 -2.82 -7.41
CA GLY A 79 5.59 -2.75 -5.96
C GLY A 79 6.67 -1.79 -5.43
N THR A 80 7.33 -1.00 -6.30
CA THR A 80 8.21 0.08 -5.84
C THR A 80 7.42 1.33 -5.48
N VAL A 81 7.90 2.11 -4.51
CA VAL A 81 7.22 3.30 -4.01
C VAL A 81 8.11 4.53 -4.16
N TYR A 82 7.55 5.58 -4.73
CA TYR A 82 8.18 6.87 -4.92
C TYR A 82 7.46 7.96 -4.15
N SER A 83 8.20 9.00 -3.73
CA SER A 83 7.66 10.13 -3.00
C SER A 83 8.32 11.44 -3.41
N TRP A 84 7.60 12.57 -3.29
CA TRP A 84 8.08 13.92 -3.55
C TRP A 84 7.23 14.95 -2.81
N GLY A 85 7.70 16.20 -2.75
CA GLY A 85 7.08 17.30 -2.04
C GLY A 85 7.80 17.64 -0.75
N TYR A 86 7.05 18.12 0.24
CA TYR A 86 7.57 18.52 1.55
C TYR A 86 8.07 17.32 2.36
N ASN A 87 9.22 17.48 3.03
CA ASN A 87 9.88 16.42 3.80
C ASN A 87 10.33 16.82 5.20
N GLY A 88 9.85 17.94 5.74
CA GLY A 88 10.29 18.42 7.06
C GLY A 88 10.06 17.46 8.23
N TYR A 89 9.18 16.48 8.06
CA TYR A 89 8.94 15.40 9.02
C TYR A 89 9.59 14.07 8.61
N GLY A 90 10.19 13.96 7.42
CA GLY A 90 10.75 12.72 6.90
C GLY A 90 9.73 11.84 6.17
N GLN A 91 8.56 12.38 5.81
CA GLN A 91 7.45 11.66 5.18
C GLN A 91 7.75 11.09 3.80
N LEU A 92 8.86 11.50 3.19
CA LEU A 92 9.33 10.98 1.90
C LEU A 92 10.22 9.73 2.04
N ALA A 93 10.67 9.38 3.26
CA ALA A 93 11.57 8.25 3.51
C ALA A 93 12.85 8.27 2.66
N THR A 94 13.48 9.42 2.48
CA THR A 94 14.69 9.61 1.66
C THR A 94 15.98 9.69 2.48
N LYS A 95 15.96 9.25 3.76
CA LYS A 95 17.06 9.29 4.75
C LYS A 95 17.46 10.69 5.20
N ASP A 96 16.73 11.71 4.79
CA ASP A 96 16.92 13.12 5.14
C ASP A 96 15.57 13.80 5.45
N TYR A 97 15.62 15.10 5.69
CA TYR A 97 14.45 15.94 5.95
C TYR A 97 14.29 17.05 4.89
N THR A 98 14.97 16.89 3.74
CA THR A 98 14.96 17.87 2.65
C THR A 98 13.82 17.56 1.68
N SER A 99 13.00 18.59 1.39
CA SER A 99 11.93 18.48 0.40
C SER A 99 12.47 18.13 -1.00
N LYS A 100 11.70 17.38 -1.76
CA LYS A 100 12.08 16.89 -3.11
C LYS A 100 11.10 17.44 -4.15
N ASN A 101 11.62 18.00 -5.20
CA ASN A 101 10.82 18.54 -6.33
C ASN A 101 10.60 17.50 -7.46
N ALA A 102 11.14 16.30 -7.30
CA ALA A 102 10.99 15.18 -8.23
C ALA A 102 10.78 13.86 -7.44
N PRO A 103 10.16 12.83 -8.04
CA PRO A 103 9.97 11.53 -7.39
C PRO A 103 11.28 10.87 -7.01
N ASN A 104 11.41 10.46 -5.74
CA ASN A 104 12.52 9.71 -5.19
C ASN A 104 12.02 8.38 -4.64
N ILE A 105 12.81 7.32 -4.78
CA ILE A 105 12.45 6.02 -4.22
C ILE A 105 12.44 6.07 -2.69
N MET A 106 11.45 5.46 -2.06
CA MET A 106 11.35 5.38 -0.62
C MET A 106 12.25 4.28 -0.06
N ILE A 107 12.91 4.58 1.06
CA ILE A 107 13.90 3.72 1.71
C ILE A 107 13.37 3.17 3.02
N THR A 108 13.55 1.88 3.25
CA THR A 108 13.32 1.20 4.53
C THR A 108 14.56 1.26 5.41
N SER A 109 14.39 1.17 6.72
CA SER A 109 15.46 0.88 7.67
C SER A 109 15.06 -0.26 8.59
N THR A 110 15.97 -1.21 8.77
CA THR A 110 15.90 -2.30 9.76
C THR A 110 17.12 -2.27 10.64
N THR A 111 16.90 -2.38 11.95
CA THR A 111 18.00 -2.44 12.93
C THR A 111 18.01 -3.83 13.56
N ASP A 112 19.15 -4.51 13.49
CA ASP A 112 19.33 -5.83 14.08
C ASP A 112 19.51 -5.78 15.63
N VAL A 113 19.69 -6.94 16.23
CA VAL A 113 19.87 -7.07 17.70
C VAL A 113 21.17 -6.45 18.20
N ASP A 114 22.17 -6.30 17.33
CA ASP A 114 23.47 -5.72 17.63
C ASP A 114 23.48 -4.19 17.42
N GLY A 115 22.36 -3.62 16.96
CA GLY A 115 22.22 -2.18 16.74
C GLY A 115 22.66 -1.70 15.35
N ASN A 116 23.04 -2.61 14.41
CA ASN A 116 23.41 -2.23 13.05
C ASN A 116 22.13 -1.91 12.24
N THR A 117 22.14 -0.79 11.54
CA THR A 117 21.00 -0.37 10.70
C THR A 117 21.32 -0.57 9.22
N THR A 118 20.51 -1.37 8.55
CA THR A 118 20.53 -1.56 7.10
C THR A 118 19.46 -0.72 6.41
N TYR A 119 19.72 -0.30 5.19
CA TYR A 119 18.84 0.52 4.36
C TYR A 119 18.60 -0.15 3.02
N GLU A 120 17.35 -0.28 2.63
CA GLU A 120 16.96 -0.89 1.36
C GLU A 120 15.85 -0.08 0.68
N GLU A 121 15.76 -0.18 -0.63
CA GLU A 121 14.63 0.35 -1.37
C GLU A 121 13.33 -0.39 -0.97
N MET A 122 12.23 0.35 -0.81
CA MET A 122 10.92 -0.26 -0.57
C MET A 122 10.48 -1.06 -1.80
N LYS A 123 10.19 -2.34 -1.57
CA LYS A 123 9.74 -3.31 -2.58
C LYS A 123 8.51 -4.08 -2.07
N ASP A 124 7.83 -4.75 -2.99
CA ASP A 124 6.67 -5.60 -2.69
C ASP A 124 5.51 -4.85 -2.02
N ALA A 125 5.42 -3.54 -2.21
CA ALA A 125 4.30 -2.75 -1.76
C ALA A 125 3.06 -3.05 -2.63
N ILE A 126 1.90 -3.17 -1.98
CA ILE A 126 0.61 -3.40 -2.63
C ILE A 126 -0.37 -2.26 -2.39
N ASP A 127 -0.15 -1.44 -1.36
CA ASP A 127 -0.95 -0.24 -1.11
C ASP A 127 -0.14 0.85 -0.40
N VAL A 128 -0.58 2.11 -0.55
CA VAL A 128 0.00 3.29 0.09
C VAL A 128 -1.10 4.22 0.58
N ALA A 129 -0.88 4.85 1.74
CA ALA A 129 -1.76 5.87 2.29
C ALA A 129 -0.94 7.02 2.88
N THR A 130 -1.51 8.23 2.85
CA THR A 130 -0.85 9.45 3.34
C THR A 130 -1.76 10.21 4.29
N GLY A 131 -1.22 10.60 5.45
CA GLY A 131 -1.85 11.56 6.34
C GLY A 131 -1.31 12.98 6.11
N HIS A 132 -1.46 13.87 7.10
CA HIS A 132 -0.95 15.24 6.97
C HIS A 132 0.57 15.28 6.76
N GLY A 133 1.33 14.59 7.59
CA GLY A 133 2.79 14.60 7.55
C GLY A 133 3.42 13.21 7.72
N HIS A 134 2.69 12.14 7.45
CA HIS A 134 3.18 10.77 7.52
C HIS A 134 2.70 9.94 6.33
N THR A 135 3.39 8.85 6.07
CA THR A 135 3.13 7.92 4.96
C THR A 135 3.10 6.51 5.49
N LEU A 136 2.13 5.72 5.02
CA LEU A 136 2.01 4.29 5.27
C LEU A 136 2.21 3.51 3.98
N VAL A 137 2.84 2.35 4.08
CA VAL A 137 3.03 1.40 2.98
C VAL A 137 2.62 0.01 3.48
N LEU A 138 1.71 -0.64 2.77
CA LEU A 138 1.32 -2.03 2.97
C LEU A 138 2.10 -2.91 2.00
N LYS A 139 2.77 -3.94 2.52
CA LYS A 139 3.47 -4.94 1.72
C LYS A 139 2.58 -6.17 1.46
N LYS A 140 2.94 -6.92 0.42
CA LYS A 140 2.28 -8.18 0.03
C LYS A 140 2.22 -9.22 1.15
N ASP A 141 3.24 -9.23 2.01
CA ASP A 141 3.31 -10.14 3.17
C ASP A 141 2.36 -9.74 4.32
N GLY A 142 1.53 -8.72 4.13
CA GLY A 142 0.59 -8.20 5.13
C GLY A 142 1.25 -7.35 6.21
N THR A 143 2.53 -6.98 6.07
CA THR A 143 3.20 -6.06 7.01
C THR A 143 2.98 -4.60 6.60
N VAL A 144 2.97 -3.71 7.59
CA VAL A 144 2.81 -2.26 7.40
C VAL A 144 4.08 -1.53 7.81
N TRP A 145 4.46 -0.56 7.00
CA TRP A 145 5.63 0.29 7.20
C TRP A 145 5.21 1.75 7.21
N ALA A 146 5.85 2.56 8.06
CA ALA A 146 5.48 3.96 8.26
C ALA A 146 6.69 4.88 8.34
N THR A 147 6.51 6.14 7.91
CA THR A 147 7.54 7.21 7.98
C THR A 147 6.89 8.57 8.15
N GLY A 148 7.65 9.56 8.60
CA GLY A 148 7.20 10.93 8.74
C GLY A 148 6.96 11.36 10.17
N ARG A 149 5.97 12.24 10.36
CA ARG A 149 5.56 12.81 11.63
C ARG A 149 5.08 11.74 12.60
N ASN A 150 5.44 11.87 13.88
CA ASN A 150 5.12 10.87 14.91
C ASN A 150 4.82 11.45 16.29
N ASP A 151 4.55 12.75 16.39
CA ASP A 151 4.35 13.42 17.69
C ASP A 151 3.19 12.82 18.50
N TYR A 152 2.25 12.17 17.83
CA TYR A 152 1.07 11.51 18.42
C TYR A 152 1.14 9.98 18.33
N GLY A 153 2.30 9.40 17.95
CA GLY A 153 2.45 7.96 17.79
C GLY A 153 1.84 7.39 16.50
N GLN A 154 1.52 8.24 15.51
CA GLN A 154 0.84 7.84 14.27
C GLN A 154 1.61 6.85 13.40
N LEU A 155 2.90 6.65 13.62
CA LEU A 155 3.69 5.63 12.93
C LEU A 155 3.55 4.22 13.54
N GLY A 156 2.97 4.10 14.74
CA GLY A 156 2.77 2.81 15.40
C GLY A 156 4.06 1.99 15.63
N ASN A 157 5.22 2.63 15.66
CA ASN A 157 6.53 1.97 15.79
C ASN A 157 7.05 1.89 17.25
N GLY A 158 6.19 2.22 18.22
CA GLY A 158 6.54 2.25 19.65
C GLY A 158 7.36 3.48 20.08
N LYS A 159 7.45 4.50 19.22
CA LYS A 159 8.17 5.76 19.47
C LYS A 159 7.24 6.95 19.18
N THR A 160 7.66 8.14 19.61
CA THR A 160 7.01 9.43 19.27
C THR A 160 7.92 10.34 18.43
N SER A 161 9.12 9.89 18.11
CA SER A 161 10.04 10.64 17.24
C SER A 161 9.72 10.43 15.76
N LYS A 162 9.79 11.51 14.97
CA LYS A 162 9.68 11.44 13.51
C LYS A 162 10.73 10.51 12.88
N GLN A 163 10.40 9.89 11.77
CA GLN A 163 11.28 8.99 11.03
C GLN A 163 11.47 9.50 9.60
N ASN A 164 12.68 9.40 9.07
CA ASN A 164 13.03 9.76 7.68
C ASN A 164 13.31 8.55 6.78
N THR A 165 12.99 7.38 7.28
CA THR A 165 12.96 6.10 6.57
C THR A 165 11.70 5.35 6.97
N LEU A 166 11.23 4.44 6.12
CA LEU A 166 10.15 3.55 6.47
C LEU A 166 10.62 2.57 7.55
N THR A 167 9.90 2.54 8.67
CA THR A 167 10.09 1.62 9.79
C THR A 167 8.85 0.73 9.93
N GLN A 168 9.05 -0.52 10.31
CA GLN A 168 7.95 -1.47 10.43
C GLN A 168 7.06 -1.14 11.64
N VAL A 169 5.74 -1.18 11.44
CA VAL A 169 4.74 -0.95 12.48
C VAL A 169 4.71 -2.10 13.48
N LYS A 170 4.64 -1.80 14.76
CA LYS A 170 4.57 -2.79 15.84
C LYS A 170 3.19 -3.46 15.89
N GLY A 171 3.17 -4.69 16.37
CA GLY A 171 1.95 -5.42 16.68
C GLY A 171 1.21 -4.87 17.90
N PRO A 172 0.03 -5.41 18.22
CA PRO A 172 -0.76 -5.00 19.37
C PRO A 172 0.08 -5.01 20.64
N ASN A 173 -0.11 -4.01 21.51
CA ASN A 173 0.64 -3.79 22.74
C ASN A 173 2.15 -3.67 22.55
N GLY A 174 2.62 -3.35 21.34
CA GLY A 174 4.04 -3.21 21.02
C GLY A 174 4.80 -4.53 20.85
N VAL A 175 4.11 -5.66 20.87
CA VAL A 175 4.72 -6.99 20.75
C VAL A 175 4.83 -7.40 19.28
N GLY A 176 6.05 -7.74 18.86
CA GLY A 176 6.33 -8.15 17.48
C GLY A 176 6.02 -7.05 16.46
N TYR A 177 5.60 -7.44 15.27
CA TYR A 177 5.22 -6.56 14.18
C TYR A 177 3.79 -6.82 13.71
N LEU A 178 3.13 -5.76 13.24
CA LEU A 178 1.79 -5.84 12.67
C LEU A 178 1.82 -6.67 11.39
N LYS A 179 0.87 -7.61 11.26
CA LYS A 179 0.79 -8.57 10.17
C LYS A 179 -0.66 -8.92 9.84
N ASP A 180 -0.85 -9.68 8.77
CA ASP A 180 -2.17 -10.09 8.28
C ASP A 180 -3.07 -8.90 7.87
N ILE A 181 -2.46 -7.77 7.49
CA ILE A 181 -3.16 -6.57 7.06
C ILE A 181 -3.53 -6.67 5.58
N ILE A 182 -4.76 -6.27 5.27
CA ILE A 182 -5.32 -6.27 3.90
C ILE A 182 -5.67 -4.87 3.38
N ALA A 183 -5.77 -3.88 4.26
CA ALA A 183 -6.02 -2.49 3.86
C ALA A 183 -5.44 -1.52 4.88
N ILE A 184 -5.03 -0.35 4.40
CA ILE A 184 -4.52 0.75 5.22
C ILE A 184 -5.18 2.07 4.84
N THR A 185 -5.34 2.96 5.81
CA THR A 185 -5.71 4.35 5.57
C THR A 185 -5.08 5.27 6.60
N ALA A 186 -4.96 6.54 6.27
CA ALA A 186 -4.41 7.55 7.16
C ALA A 186 -5.31 8.79 7.20
N GLY A 187 -5.55 9.29 8.40
CA GLY A 187 -6.17 10.58 8.64
C GLY A 187 -5.12 11.66 8.85
N ASN A 188 -5.52 12.80 9.42
CA ASN A 188 -4.61 13.93 9.69
C ASN A 188 -3.41 13.47 10.54
N VAL A 189 -3.67 12.93 11.73
CA VAL A 189 -2.64 12.48 12.70
C VAL A 189 -2.89 11.06 13.20
N SER A 190 -3.64 10.27 12.48
CA SER A 190 -4.01 8.89 12.83
C SER A 190 -3.76 7.94 11.67
N SER A 191 -3.54 6.67 11.98
CA SER A 191 -3.32 5.59 11.02
C SER A 191 -4.23 4.42 11.37
N TYR A 192 -4.76 3.74 10.35
CA TYR A 192 -5.64 2.60 10.52
C TYR A 192 -5.19 1.47 9.60
N ALA A 193 -5.31 0.26 10.10
CA ALA A 193 -5.00 -0.96 9.36
C ALA A 193 -6.10 -2.00 9.61
N LEU A 194 -6.65 -2.55 8.53
CA LEU A 194 -7.67 -3.59 8.59
C LEU A 194 -7.01 -4.96 8.44
N THR A 195 -7.26 -5.85 9.38
CA THR A 195 -6.79 -7.24 9.31
C THR A 195 -7.69 -8.08 8.39
N LYS A 196 -7.15 -9.18 7.87
CA LYS A 196 -7.95 -10.19 7.11
C LYS A 196 -9.10 -10.82 7.91
N TYR A 197 -9.10 -10.61 9.25
CA TYR A 197 -10.14 -11.11 10.15
C TYR A 197 -11.25 -10.07 10.41
N GLY A 198 -11.18 -8.90 9.78
CA GLY A 198 -12.18 -7.82 9.93
C GLY A 198 -11.98 -6.92 11.16
N THR A 199 -10.85 -7.02 11.85
CA THR A 199 -10.50 -6.11 12.97
C THR A 199 -9.63 -4.95 12.47
N VAL A 200 -9.77 -3.80 13.15
CA VAL A 200 -9.00 -2.56 12.88
C VAL A 200 -8.09 -2.26 14.06
#